data_02e3e05ca1f0d6972183009d3e49a865
#
_entry.id   02e3e05ca1f0d6972183009d3e49a865
#
_cell.length_a   1.000
_cell.length_b   1.000
_cell.length_c   1.000
_cell.angle_alpha   90.00
_cell.angle_beta   90.00
_cell.angle_gamma   90.00
#
_symmetry.space_group_name_H-M   'P 1'
#
loop_
_entity.id
_entity.type
_entity.pdbx_description
1 polymer ?
#
loop_
_entity_poly.entity_id
_entity_poly.type
_entity_poly.pdbx_seq_one_letter_code
_entity_poly.pdbx_strand_id
1 'polypeptide(L)'
;MKLKNLYVAATSQHVGKTTSTLGIAAGFKKANINTGYCKPVGQRHIELKGSVVDKDAVLFADLLKLDIEPTIHSPVIIGKGATTKFLQDPEKYDLKKLILSSSQTLSENHDAVIYEGTGHPGVGSVANVSNADVAKLLDARVIMVVEGGIGNTIDRLNMSMGLFREADVPIIGVIINKVIPDKMDMVKEYVGKWLDRKNLKLLGVVPYDNTLGYPLLWTISNSINGTFEYFSERGFNKIENILPGSVVDPLLLQKSSDNLLVVSSRVLGKAINTVKEISESSGLEKTPLSGIIVTGEGNVSKTCKQYIEEHNIPVVRTMLDTYGVVIKISKLEVKIIRRTPWKISKAIEIINDNVDIKEMIRLLRE
;
A
#
# COMPACT_ATOMS: atom_id res chain seq x y z
N MET A 1 -1.82 -26.16 16.35
CA MET A 1 -0.58 -26.70 15.73
C MET A 1 0.21 -25.52 15.21
N LYS A 2 1.40 -25.29 15.75
CA LYS A 2 2.24 -24.16 15.34
C LYS A 2 2.76 -24.35 13.90
N LEU A 3 2.69 -23.29 13.10
CA LEU A 3 3.29 -23.19 11.77
C LEU A 3 4.69 -22.59 11.87
N LYS A 4 5.52 -22.80 10.86
CA LYS A 4 6.76 -22.06 10.68
C LYS A 4 6.45 -20.57 10.46
N ASN A 5 7.37 -19.70 10.87
CA ASN A 5 7.28 -18.26 10.64
C ASN A 5 7.22 -17.96 9.14
N LEU A 6 6.30 -17.10 8.73
CA LEU A 6 6.19 -16.64 7.35
C LEU A 6 6.84 -15.27 7.19
N TYR A 7 7.76 -15.13 6.24
CA TYR A 7 8.36 -13.85 5.88
C TYR A 7 7.91 -13.43 4.47
N VAL A 8 7.18 -12.34 4.37
CA VAL A 8 6.73 -11.79 3.08
C VAL A 8 7.75 -10.77 2.59
N ALA A 9 8.56 -11.16 1.61
CA ALA A 9 9.54 -10.32 0.95
C ALA A 9 9.08 -9.89 -0.44
N ALA A 10 9.77 -8.93 -1.06
CA ALA A 10 9.47 -8.52 -2.42
C ALA A 10 10.72 -8.03 -3.15
N THR A 11 10.66 -8.03 -4.48
CA THR A 11 11.76 -7.62 -5.34
C THR A 11 12.04 -6.12 -5.31
N SER A 12 11.05 -5.29 -4.93
CA SER A 12 11.22 -3.84 -4.78
C SER A 12 10.12 -3.24 -3.90
N GLN A 13 10.18 -1.93 -3.69
CA GLN A 13 9.08 -1.18 -3.09
C GLN A 13 7.87 -1.16 -4.05
N HIS A 14 6.68 -0.99 -3.51
CA HIS A 14 5.41 -0.80 -4.24
C HIS A 14 4.95 -1.97 -5.13
N VAL A 15 5.58 -3.13 -5.08
CA VAL A 15 5.12 -4.33 -5.82
C VAL A 15 3.90 -5.00 -5.19
N GLY A 16 3.43 -4.53 -4.03
CA GLY A 16 2.22 -5.00 -3.38
C GLY A 16 2.44 -5.98 -2.23
N LYS A 17 3.57 -5.88 -1.49
CA LYS A 17 3.78 -6.66 -0.25
C LYS A 17 2.59 -6.54 0.69
N THR A 18 2.24 -5.33 1.11
CA THR A 18 1.14 -5.08 2.05
C THR A 18 -0.19 -5.59 1.53
N THR A 19 -0.47 -5.47 0.22
CA THR A 19 -1.65 -6.07 -0.43
C THR A 19 -1.66 -7.58 -0.25
N SER A 20 -0.55 -8.25 -0.59
CA SER A 20 -0.41 -9.71 -0.45
C SER A 20 -0.51 -10.14 1.01
N THR A 21 0.18 -9.45 1.92
CA THR A 21 0.17 -9.75 3.35
C THR A 21 -1.22 -9.61 3.96
N LEU A 22 -2.03 -8.60 3.56
CA LEU A 22 -3.42 -8.42 4.00
C LEU A 22 -4.29 -9.63 3.62
N GLY A 23 -4.21 -10.06 2.36
CA GLY A 23 -4.97 -11.21 1.89
C GLY A 23 -4.52 -12.52 2.55
N ILE A 24 -3.22 -12.73 2.74
CA ILE A 24 -2.65 -13.88 3.44
C ILE A 24 -3.15 -13.92 4.90
N ALA A 25 -3.03 -12.80 5.62
CA ALA A 25 -3.49 -12.70 7.01
C ALA A 25 -5.01 -12.97 7.15
N ALA A 26 -5.81 -12.43 6.23
CA ALA A 26 -7.23 -12.71 6.17
C ALA A 26 -7.53 -14.19 5.85
N GLY A 27 -6.76 -14.80 4.94
CA GLY A 27 -6.87 -16.21 4.60
C GLY A 27 -6.51 -17.13 5.78
N PHE A 28 -5.46 -16.81 6.54
CA PHE A 28 -5.08 -17.53 7.76
C PHE A 28 -6.19 -17.44 8.82
N LYS A 29 -6.74 -16.25 9.02
CA LYS A 29 -7.88 -16.03 9.91
C LYS A 29 -9.10 -16.85 9.49
N LYS A 30 -9.40 -16.93 8.18
CA LYS A 30 -10.49 -17.77 7.63
C LYS A 30 -10.23 -19.26 7.85
N ALA A 31 -8.96 -19.67 7.91
CA ALA A 31 -8.55 -21.04 8.25
C ALA A 31 -8.47 -21.30 9.77
N ASN A 32 -8.96 -20.38 10.61
CA ASN A 32 -8.92 -20.43 12.07
C ASN A 32 -7.49 -20.54 12.66
N ILE A 33 -6.50 -19.95 12.00
CA ILE A 33 -5.13 -19.87 12.49
C ILE A 33 -4.99 -18.57 13.29
N ASN A 34 -4.68 -18.68 14.58
CA ASN A 34 -4.36 -17.52 15.41
C ASN A 34 -3.04 -16.91 14.92
N THR A 35 -3.12 -15.73 14.28
CA THR A 35 -2.03 -15.16 13.51
C THR A 35 -1.52 -13.87 14.14
N GLY A 36 -0.23 -13.84 14.46
CA GLY A 36 0.50 -12.63 14.81
C GLY A 36 1.07 -11.92 13.59
N TYR A 37 1.38 -10.64 13.75
CA TYR A 37 2.02 -9.83 12.71
C TYR A 37 3.17 -9.00 13.28
N CYS A 38 4.25 -8.88 12.53
CA CYS A 38 5.34 -7.97 12.84
C CYS A 38 5.95 -7.35 11.58
N LYS A 39 6.31 -6.08 11.67
CA LYS A 39 7.20 -5.37 10.75
C LYS A 39 8.59 -5.27 11.40
N PRO A 40 9.48 -6.26 11.23
CA PRO A 40 10.72 -6.34 12.01
C PRO A 40 11.59 -5.10 11.85
N VAL A 41 11.66 -4.57 10.62
CA VAL A 41 12.40 -3.36 10.27
C VAL A 41 11.45 -2.41 9.52
N GLY A 42 10.98 -1.37 10.19
CA GLY A 42 10.11 -0.33 9.64
C GLY A 42 10.90 0.89 9.17
N GLN A 43 10.32 1.66 8.26
CA GLN A 43 10.87 2.93 7.76
C GLN A 43 9.90 4.09 7.94
N ARG A 44 8.60 3.84 7.89
CA ARG A 44 7.54 4.87 7.97
C ARG A 44 6.76 4.70 9.25
N HIS A 45 6.91 5.62 10.17
CA HIS A 45 6.35 5.53 11.50
C HIS A 45 5.30 6.61 11.79
N ILE A 46 4.53 6.34 12.81
CA ILE A 46 3.64 7.28 13.51
C ILE A 46 3.91 7.19 15.01
N GLU A 47 3.57 8.24 15.72
CA GLU A 47 3.54 8.21 17.18
C GLU A 47 2.23 7.59 17.67
N LEU A 48 2.33 6.62 18.55
CA LEU A 48 1.21 5.96 19.22
C LEU A 48 1.52 5.79 20.70
N LYS A 49 0.72 6.39 21.57
CA LYS A 49 0.89 6.31 23.05
C LYS A 49 2.33 6.66 23.52
N GLY A 50 2.93 7.70 22.90
CA GLY A 50 4.30 8.13 23.24
C GLY A 50 5.43 7.25 22.71
N SER A 51 5.11 6.26 21.88
CA SER A 51 6.09 5.38 21.23
C SER A 51 5.94 5.46 19.71
N VAL A 52 7.03 5.11 19.01
CA VAL A 52 7.09 5.11 17.54
C VAL A 52 6.75 3.71 17.03
N VAL A 53 5.82 3.61 16.06
CA VAL A 53 5.39 2.35 15.45
C VAL A 53 5.30 2.48 13.93
N ASP A 54 5.61 1.41 13.20
CA ASP A 54 5.42 1.42 11.74
C ASP A 54 3.93 1.47 11.37
N LYS A 55 3.61 2.22 10.32
CA LYS A 55 2.21 2.41 9.85
C LYS A 55 1.55 1.10 9.42
N ASP A 56 2.32 0.17 8.87
CA ASP A 56 1.78 -1.12 8.45
C ASP A 56 1.39 -1.96 9.67
N ALA A 57 2.15 -1.92 10.77
CA ALA A 57 1.81 -2.62 12.01
C ALA A 57 0.43 -2.17 12.57
N VAL A 58 0.13 -0.88 12.51
CA VAL A 58 -1.18 -0.37 12.93
C VAL A 58 -2.32 -0.89 12.03
N LEU A 59 -2.09 -0.99 10.72
CA LEU A 59 -3.06 -1.52 9.77
C LEU A 59 -3.39 -2.98 10.07
N PHE A 60 -2.37 -3.81 10.35
CA PHE A 60 -2.55 -5.24 10.64
C PHE A 60 -3.13 -5.49 12.02
N ALA A 61 -2.85 -4.64 13.00
CA ALA A 61 -3.45 -4.73 14.32
C ALA A 61 -4.99 -4.63 14.25
N ASP A 62 -5.51 -3.72 13.42
CA ASP A 62 -6.95 -3.61 13.19
C ASP A 62 -7.55 -4.87 12.53
N LEU A 63 -6.88 -5.40 11.50
CA LEU A 63 -7.34 -6.59 10.76
C LEU A 63 -7.37 -7.85 11.64
N LEU A 64 -6.30 -8.05 12.38
CA LEU A 64 -6.11 -9.25 13.21
C LEU A 64 -6.66 -9.07 14.63
N LYS A 65 -7.12 -7.87 15.00
CA LYS A 65 -7.59 -7.51 16.35
C LYS A 65 -6.50 -7.69 17.41
N LEU A 66 -5.29 -7.24 17.08
CA LEU A 66 -4.15 -7.28 18.00
C LEU A 66 -4.07 -6.00 18.82
N ASP A 67 -3.74 -6.13 20.10
CA ASP A 67 -3.27 -4.99 20.90
C ASP A 67 -1.87 -4.63 20.42
N ILE A 68 -1.75 -3.42 19.84
CA ILE A 68 -0.49 -3.00 19.24
C ILE A 68 0.50 -2.56 20.32
N GLU A 69 1.62 -3.25 20.36
CA GLU A 69 2.79 -2.90 21.14
C GLU A 69 3.96 -2.59 20.20
N PRO A 70 4.46 -1.33 20.18
CA PRO A 70 5.52 -0.91 19.27
C PRO A 70 6.76 -1.80 19.31
N THR A 71 7.22 -2.19 20.50
CA THR A 71 8.39 -3.04 20.70
C THR A 71 8.21 -4.48 20.22
N ILE A 72 6.97 -4.94 20.07
CA ILE A 72 6.63 -6.27 19.59
C ILE A 72 6.29 -6.26 18.09
N HIS A 73 5.43 -5.34 17.67
CA HIS A 73 4.91 -5.35 16.29
C HIS A 73 5.77 -4.55 15.30
N SER A 74 6.75 -3.75 15.82
CA SER A 74 7.64 -2.91 15.02
C SER A 74 8.94 -2.60 15.78
N PRO A 75 9.74 -3.64 16.16
CA PRO A 75 10.85 -3.52 17.11
C PRO A 75 11.97 -2.60 16.63
N VAL A 76 12.18 -2.47 15.32
CA VAL A 76 13.24 -1.63 14.76
C VAL A 76 12.65 -0.64 13.76
N ILE A 77 12.97 0.65 13.95
CA ILE A 77 12.59 1.72 13.01
C ILE A 77 13.86 2.39 12.47
N ILE A 78 14.11 2.20 11.17
CA ILE A 78 15.22 2.86 10.46
C ILE A 78 14.64 4.07 9.71
N GLY A 79 14.39 5.15 10.44
CA GLY A 79 13.89 6.41 9.92
C GLY A 79 15.00 7.31 9.36
N LYS A 80 14.62 8.55 9.01
CA LYS A 80 15.57 9.56 8.50
C LYS A 80 16.70 9.83 9.51
N GLY A 81 17.95 9.71 9.08
CA GLY A 81 19.15 9.90 9.93
C GLY A 81 19.56 8.69 10.78
N ALA A 82 18.75 7.63 10.88
CA ALA A 82 19.10 6.44 11.64
C ALA A 82 20.33 5.69 11.05
N THR A 83 20.42 5.64 9.72
CA THR A 83 21.56 5.03 9.01
C THR A 83 22.90 5.63 9.40
N THR A 84 22.99 6.97 9.40
CA THR A 84 24.22 7.69 9.78
C THR A 84 24.58 7.44 11.23
N LYS A 85 23.60 7.48 12.15
CA LYS A 85 23.81 7.21 13.56
C LYS A 85 24.31 5.77 13.81
N PHE A 86 23.74 4.81 13.09
CA PHE A 86 24.19 3.42 13.19
C PHE A 86 25.62 3.24 12.70
N LEU A 87 26.00 3.85 11.56
CA LEU A 87 27.37 3.75 11.05
C LEU A 87 28.41 4.46 11.95
N GLN A 88 28.00 5.48 12.71
CA GLN A 88 28.89 6.16 13.67
C GLN A 88 29.15 5.32 14.91
N ASP A 89 28.18 4.54 15.37
CA ASP A 89 28.28 3.73 16.58
C ASP A 89 27.46 2.43 16.43
N PRO A 90 27.95 1.45 15.63
CA PRO A 90 27.20 0.23 15.33
C PRO A 90 26.93 -0.64 16.55
N GLU A 91 27.82 -0.64 17.52
CA GLU A 91 27.73 -1.52 18.70
C GLU A 91 26.74 -1.03 19.75
N LYS A 92 26.31 0.23 19.64
CA LYS A 92 25.30 0.81 20.52
C LYS A 92 23.92 0.15 20.39
N TYR A 93 23.63 -0.46 19.24
CA TYR A 93 22.29 -0.94 18.90
C TYR A 93 22.30 -2.44 18.63
N ASP A 94 21.79 -3.22 19.55
CA ASP A 94 21.55 -4.65 19.33
C ASP A 94 20.18 -4.88 18.67
N LEU A 95 20.11 -4.55 17.38
CA LEU A 95 18.88 -4.64 16.61
C LEU A 95 18.39 -6.09 16.47
N LYS A 96 19.32 -7.05 16.40
CA LYS A 96 18.98 -8.47 16.29
C LYS A 96 18.29 -8.97 17.55
N LYS A 97 18.77 -8.56 18.71
CA LYS A 97 18.15 -8.90 19.99
C LYS A 97 16.72 -8.36 20.11
N LEU A 98 16.49 -7.12 19.66
CA LEU A 98 15.15 -6.53 19.66
C LEU A 98 14.19 -7.34 18.77
N ILE A 99 14.63 -7.74 17.57
CA ILE A 99 13.83 -8.55 16.64
C ILE A 99 13.55 -9.94 17.23
N LEU A 100 14.54 -10.59 17.83
CA LEU A 100 14.36 -11.91 18.46
C LEU A 100 13.41 -11.87 19.65
N SER A 101 13.56 -10.89 20.54
CA SER A 101 12.66 -10.74 21.69
C SER A 101 11.20 -10.52 21.24
N SER A 102 10.99 -9.67 20.23
CA SER A 102 9.68 -9.48 19.62
C SER A 102 9.11 -10.79 19.06
N SER A 103 9.93 -11.52 18.30
CA SER A 103 9.53 -12.79 17.68
C SER A 103 9.18 -13.86 18.72
N GLN A 104 9.92 -13.96 19.80
CA GLN A 104 9.65 -14.89 20.88
C GLN A 104 8.25 -14.63 21.47
N THR A 105 7.99 -13.38 21.88
CA THR A 105 6.68 -13.00 22.43
C THR A 105 5.53 -13.31 21.47
N LEU A 106 5.69 -13.02 20.18
CA LEU A 106 4.67 -13.32 19.16
C LEU A 106 4.48 -14.83 18.99
N SER A 107 5.56 -15.60 18.92
CA SER A 107 5.50 -17.04 18.71
C SER A 107 4.91 -17.79 19.91
N GLU A 108 5.04 -17.26 21.13
CA GLU A 108 4.41 -17.85 22.32
C GLU A 108 2.89 -17.72 22.29
N ASN A 109 2.37 -16.62 21.72
CA ASN A 109 0.96 -16.25 21.77
C ASN A 109 0.14 -16.59 20.50
N HIS A 110 0.80 -17.03 19.40
CA HIS A 110 0.15 -17.25 18.11
C HIS A 110 0.54 -18.61 17.51
N ASP A 111 -0.36 -19.16 16.67
CA ASP A 111 -0.11 -20.39 15.90
C ASP A 111 0.82 -20.15 14.69
N ALA A 112 0.78 -18.94 14.15
CA ALA A 112 1.60 -18.48 13.04
C ALA A 112 1.96 -17.01 13.22
N VAL A 113 3.15 -16.60 12.80
CA VAL A 113 3.53 -15.18 12.75
C VAL A 113 3.87 -14.81 11.31
N ILE A 114 3.28 -13.72 10.83
CA ILE A 114 3.58 -13.14 9.53
C ILE A 114 4.51 -11.93 9.75
N TYR A 115 5.70 -12.02 9.19
CA TYR A 115 6.66 -10.93 9.15
C TYR A 115 6.64 -10.27 7.79
N GLU A 116 6.48 -8.96 7.74
CA GLU A 116 6.52 -8.21 6.49
C GLU A 116 7.85 -7.47 6.33
N GLY A 117 8.59 -7.79 5.28
CA GLY A 117 9.84 -7.13 4.94
C GLY A 117 9.65 -5.69 4.43
N THR A 118 10.73 -4.93 4.38
CA THR A 118 10.76 -3.55 3.92
C THR A 118 11.55 -3.42 2.62
N GLY A 119 10.97 -2.79 1.59
CA GLY A 119 11.64 -2.56 0.32
C GLY A 119 12.01 -3.85 -0.43
N HIS A 120 13.24 -3.92 -0.95
CA HIS A 120 13.85 -5.09 -1.59
C HIS A 120 14.69 -5.91 -0.58
N PRO A 121 15.17 -7.13 -0.94
CA PRO A 121 15.82 -8.02 0.02
C PRO A 121 17.01 -7.44 0.79
N GLY A 122 17.78 -6.54 0.20
CA GLY A 122 18.94 -5.90 0.82
C GLY A 122 18.65 -4.69 1.70
N VAL A 123 17.38 -4.26 1.84
CA VAL A 123 17.07 -3.13 2.73
C VAL A 123 17.33 -3.50 4.18
N GLY A 124 18.13 -2.68 4.87
CA GLY A 124 18.61 -2.94 6.23
C GLY A 124 20.06 -3.45 6.29
N SER A 125 20.72 -3.75 5.15
CA SER A 125 22.11 -4.23 5.12
C SER A 125 23.09 -3.31 5.84
N VAL A 126 22.87 -1.99 5.82
CA VAL A 126 23.67 -1.01 6.54
C VAL A 126 23.74 -1.28 8.04
N ALA A 127 22.73 -1.93 8.57
CA ALA A 127 22.58 -2.23 10.00
C ALA A 127 22.61 -3.76 10.29
N ASN A 128 23.08 -4.57 9.35
CA ASN A 128 23.15 -6.02 9.44
C ASN A 128 21.80 -6.68 9.80
N VAL A 129 20.71 -6.07 9.30
CA VAL A 129 19.31 -6.52 9.42
C VAL A 129 18.59 -6.39 8.08
N SER A 130 19.23 -6.85 7.00
CA SER A 130 18.57 -6.97 5.70
C SER A 130 17.37 -7.91 5.81
N ASN A 131 16.46 -7.87 4.82
CA ASN A 131 15.34 -8.81 4.83
C ASN A 131 15.81 -10.28 4.85
N ALA A 132 16.94 -10.59 4.21
CA ALA A 132 17.52 -11.93 4.24
C ALA A 132 18.10 -12.28 5.63
N ASP A 133 18.85 -11.34 6.27
CA ASP A 133 19.37 -11.52 7.61
C ASP A 133 18.24 -11.74 8.63
N VAL A 134 17.19 -10.93 8.53
CA VAL A 134 16.03 -11.03 9.43
C VAL A 134 15.27 -12.34 9.22
N ALA A 135 15.02 -12.74 7.96
CA ALA A 135 14.37 -14.01 7.68
C ALA A 135 15.17 -15.21 8.22
N LYS A 136 16.51 -15.18 8.09
CA LYS A 136 17.41 -16.18 8.69
C LYS A 136 17.33 -16.18 10.22
N LEU A 137 17.41 -15.01 10.82
CA LEU A 137 17.35 -14.81 12.28
C LEU A 137 16.06 -15.38 12.88
N LEU A 138 14.95 -15.29 12.14
CA LEU A 138 13.62 -15.73 12.55
C LEU A 138 13.30 -17.20 12.18
N ASP A 139 14.22 -17.95 11.60
CA ASP A 139 13.98 -19.30 11.01
C ASP A 139 12.71 -19.30 10.14
N ALA A 140 12.54 -18.27 9.30
CA ALA A 140 11.31 -18.06 8.57
C ALA A 140 11.34 -18.69 7.19
N ARG A 141 10.17 -19.10 6.70
CA ARG A 141 9.91 -19.47 5.31
C ARG A 141 9.53 -18.22 4.51
N VAL A 142 10.19 -18.00 3.38
CA VAL A 142 10.01 -16.78 2.59
C VAL A 142 9.02 -16.99 1.45
N ILE A 143 8.10 -16.03 1.29
CA ILE A 143 7.34 -15.84 0.06
C ILE A 143 7.84 -14.58 -0.61
N MET A 144 8.12 -14.68 -1.93
CA MET A 144 8.53 -13.55 -2.74
C MET A 144 7.35 -12.96 -3.50
N VAL A 145 7.11 -11.66 -3.34
CA VAL A 145 6.16 -10.90 -4.15
C VAL A 145 6.92 -10.14 -5.24
N VAL A 146 6.51 -10.30 -6.49
CA VAL A 146 7.12 -9.66 -7.65
C VAL A 146 6.05 -9.01 -8.53
N GLU A 147 6.38 -7.92 -9.20
CA GLU A 147 5.48 -7.25 -10.14
C GLU A 147 5.38 -8.02 -11.47
N GLY A 148 4.19 -8.00 -12.05
CA GLY A 148 3.84 -8.74 -13.26
C GLY A 148 4.63 -8.34 -14.50
N GLY A 149 4.82 -9.30 -15.36
CA GLY A 149 5.62 -9.28 -16.59
C GLY A 149 6.23 -10.66 -16.80
N ILE A 150 7.12 -10.83 -17.77
CA ILE A 150 7.83 -12.09 -18.00
C ILE A 150 9.33 -11.88 -17.75
N GLY A 151 10.06 -11.28 -18.68
CA GLY A 151 11.52 -11.11 -18.58
C GLY A 151 11.94 -10.32 -17.35
N ASN A 152 11.46 -9.10 -17.22
CA ASN A 152 11.77 -8.24 -16.07
C ASN A 152 11.34 -8.85 -14.71
N THR A 153 10.24 -9.61 -14.69
CA THR A 153 9.79 -10.35 -13.50
C THR A 153 10.81 -11.41 -13.10
N ILE A 154 11.26 -12.22 -14.07
CA ILE A 154 12.25 -13.27 -13.87
C ILE A 154 13.59 -12.67 -13.42
N ASP A 155 14.08 -11.64 -14.11
CA ASP A 155 15.36 -11.00 -13.80
C ASP A 155 15.39 -10.43 -12.39
N ARG A 156 14.36 -9.65 -12.01
CA ARG A 156 14.23 -9.07 -10.66
C ARG A 156 14.10 -10.17 -9.60
N LEU A 157 13.34 -11.20 -9.87
CA LEU A 157 13.14 -12.30 -8.94
C LEU A 157 14.45 -13.07 -8.73
N ASN A 158 15.16 -13.43 -9.81
CA ASN A 158 16.42 -14.14 -9.72
C ASN A 158 17.50 -13.35 -8.96
N MET A 159 17.60 -12.05 -9.22
CA MET A 159 18.50 -11.15 -8.48
C MET A 159 18.14 -11.10 -6.99
N SER A 160 16.85 -10.93 -6.68
CA SER A 160 16.37 -10.79 -5.31
C SER A 160 16.51 -12.06 -4.48
N MET A 161 16.34 -13.23 -5.09
CA MET A 161 16.52 -14.52 -4.43
C MET A 161 17.99 -14.81 -4.07
N GLY A 162 18.94 -14.12 -4.72
CA GLY A 162 20.38 -14.30 -4.46
C GLY A 162 20.74 -14.13 -2.99
N LEU A 163 20.25 -13.06 -2.35
CA LEU A 163 20.52 -12.78 -0.93
C LEU A 163 19.91 -13.84 0.02
N PHE A 164 18.72 -14.34 -0.29
CA PHE A 164 18.13 -15.41 0.53
C PHE A 164 18.88 -16.73 0.37
N ARG A 165 19.36 -17.05 -0.82
CA ARG A 165 20.20 -18.23 -1.06
C ARG A 165 21.54 -18.11 -0.33
N GLU A 166 22.20 -16.97 -0.37
CA GLU A 166 23.44 -16.70 0.34
C GLU A 166 23.25 -16.82 1.87
N ALA A 167 22.11 -16.36 2.39
CA ALA A 167 21.74 -16.50 3.78
C ALA A 167 21.21 -17.90 4.14
N ASP A 168 21.11 -18.84 3.19
CA ASP A 168 20.54 -20.16 3.39
C ASP A 168 19.10 -20.11 3.97
N VAL A 169 18.26 -19.22 3.41
CA VAL A 169 16.87 -19.04 3.80
C VAL A 169 15.94 -19.64 2.74
N PRO A 170 15.04 -20.57 3.11
CA PRO A 170 14.17 -21.24 2.17
C PRO A 170 13.08 -20.29 1.63
N ILE A 171 13.01 -20.19 0.30
CA ILE A 171 11.90 -19.54 -0.41
C ILE A 171 10.90 -20.63 -0.78
N ILE A 172 9.70 -20.58 -0.20
CA ILE A 172 8.67 -21.60 -0.39
C ILE A 172 7.70 -21.30 -1.53
N GLY A 173 7.68 -20.07 -2.03
CA GLY A 173 6.82 -19.73 -3.14
C GLY A 173 6.90 -18.29 -3.60
N VAL A 174 6.23 -18.03 -4.72
CA VAL A 174 6.21 -16.74 -5.40
C VAL A 174 4.76 -16.32 -5.69
N ILE A 175 4.47 -15.05 -5.46
CA ILE A 175 3.23 -14.38 -5.88
C ILE A 175 3.61 -13.34 -6.93
N ILE A 176 3.03 -13.43 -8.13
CA ILE A 176 3.19 -12.45 -9.19
C ILE A 176 2.00 -11.49 -9.10
N ASN A 177 2.26 -10.23 -8.76
CA ASN A 177 1.21 -9.24 -8.50
C ASN A 177 1.15 -8.18 -9.61
N LYS A 178 0.02 -7.46 -9.70
CA LYS A 178 -0.22 -6.38 -10.66
C LYS A 178 -0.08 -6.82 -12.13
N VAL A 179 -0.50 -8.01 -12.44
CA VAL A 179 -0.49 -8.52 -13.81
C VAL A 179 -1.64 -7.87 -14.60
N ILE A 180 -1.35 -7.37 -15.79
CA ILE A 180 -2.40 -6.86 -16.69
C ILE A 180 -3.37 -8.01 -16.98
N PRO A 181 -4.71 -7.82 -16.80
CA PRO A 181 -5.69 -8.92 -16.91
C PRO A 181 -5.54 -9.76 -18.19
N ASP A 182 -5.41 -9.14 -19.34
CA ASP A 182 -5.25 -9.85 -20.63
C ASP A 182 -3.96 -10.66 -20.76
N LYS A 183 -3.01 -10.50 -19.81
CA LYS A 183 -1.72 -11.21 -19.82
C LYS A 183 -1.60 -12.27 -18.73
N MET A 184 -2.66 -12.50 -17.96
CA MET A 184 -2.63 -13.41 -16.81
C MET A 184 -2.17 -14.82 -17.18
N ASP A 185 -2.79 -15.43 -18.19
CA ASP A 185 -2.49 -16.80 -18.61
C ASP A 185 -1.05 -16.93 -19.14
N MET A 186 -0.62 -15.96 -19.95
CA MET A 186 0.73 -15.94 -20.50
C MET A 186 1.80 -15.82 -19.40
N VAL A 187 1.58 -14.95 -18.41
CA VAL A 187 2.48 -14.77 -17.27
C VAL A 187 2.52 -16.04 -16.42
N LYS A 188 1.36 -16.63 -16.13
CA LYS A 188 1.23 -17.89 -15.37
C LYS A 188 2.00 -19.01 -16.06
N GLU A 189 1.85 -19.15 -17.36
CA GLU A 189 2.52 -20.21 -18.12
C GLU A 189 4.04 -20.01 -18.13
N TYR A 190 4.54 -18.87 -18.61
CA TYR A 190 5.98 -18.71 -18.85
C TYR A 190 6.79 -18.53 -17.57
N VAL A 191 6.30 -17.73 -16.63
CA VAL A 191 6.99 -17.56 -15.35
C VAL A 191 6.84 -18.82 -14.50
N GLY A 192 5.70 -19.51 -14.56
CA GLY A 192 5.49 -20.82 -13.92
C GLY A 192 6.52 -21.85 -14.40
N LYS A 193 6.70 -22.03 -15.71
CA LYS A 193 7.73 -22.92 -16.28
C LYS A 193 9.15 -22.58 -15.80
N TRP A 194 9.46 -21.30 -15.63
CA TRP A 194 10.76 -20.90 -15.09
C TRP A 194 10.90 -21.23 -13.61
N LEU A 195 9.86 -21.00 -12.80
CA LEU A 195 9.83 -21.33 -11.38
C LEU A 195 9.94 -22.84 -11.14
N ASP A 196 9.26 -23.66 -11.94
CA ASP A 196 9.35 -25.13 -11.85
C ASP A 196 10.79 -25.63 -12.04
N ARG A 197 11.55 -25.05 -12.99
CA ARG A 197 12.98 -25.35 -13.18
C ARG A 197 13.86 -24.96 -11.98
N LYS A 198 13.37 -24.11 -11.10
CA LYS A 198 14.04 -23.67 -9.87
C LYS A 198 13.51 -24.38 -8.61
N ASN A 199 12.57 -25.33 -8.76
CA ASN A 199 11.86 -25.99 -7.68
C ASN A 199 11.13 -25.00 -6.75
N LEU A 200 10.56 -23.93 -7.35
CA LEU A 200 9.81 -22.89 -6.64
C LEU A 200 8.32 -22.97 -6.99
N LYS A 201 7.46 -22.87 -6.00
CA LYS A 201 6.01 -22.86 -6.20
C LYS A 201 5.52 -21.51 -6.69
N LEU A 202 4.74 -21.49 -7.78
CA LEU A 202 3.89 -20.35 -8.11
C LEU A 202 2.62 -20.42 -7.26
N LEU A 203 2.54 -19.57 -6.24
CA LEU A 203 1.39 -19.52 -5.32
C LEU A 203 0.22 -18.75 -5.88
N GLY A 204 0.45 -17.84 -6.81
CA GLY A 204 -0.62 -17.10 -7.44
C GLY A 204 -0.16 -16.04 -8.43
N VAL A 205 -1.08 -15.68 -9.32
CA VAL A 205 -0.96 -14.58 -10.27
C VAL A 205 -2.12 -13.64 -10.02
N VAL A 206 -1.83 -12.42 -9.59
CA VAL A 206 -2.82 -11.45 -9.10
C VAL A 206 -2.98 -10.34 -10.13
N PRO A 207 -4.20 -10.07 -10.61
CA PRO A 207 -4.43 -9.02 -11.59
C PRO A 207 -4.17 -7.61 -11.02
N TYR A 208 -3.84 -6.68 -11.91
CA TYR A 208 -3.83 -5.27 -11.59
C TYR A 208 -5.27 -4.76 -11.40
N ASP A 209 -5.49 -4.04 -10.30
CA ASP A 209 -6.79 -3.43 -10.01
C ASP A 209 -6.62 -1.93 -9.69
N ASN A 210 -7.28 -1.09 -10.47
CA ASN A 210 -7.21 0.37 -10.36
C ASN A 210 -7.68 0.88 -9.00
N THR A 211 -8.63 0.18 -8.35
CA THR A 211 -9.21 0.59 -7.06
C THR A 211 -8.15 0.73 -5.98
N LEU A 212 -7.11 -0.12 -6.03
CA LEU A 212 -5.98 -0.05 -5.10
C LEU A 212 -5.09 1.18 -5.34
N GLY A 213 -5.17 1.77 -6.54
CA GLY A 213 -4.43 2.96 -6.95
C GLY A 213 -5.11 4.29 -6.60
N TYR A 214 -6.39 4.32 -6.24
CA TYR A 214 -7.11 5.57 -6.00
C TYR A 214 -6.61 6.31 -4.76
N PRO A 215 -6.19 7.59 -4.87
CA PRO A 215 -5.74 8.37 -3.71
C PRO A 215 -6.91 8.92 -2.89
N LEU A 216 -6.59 9.34 -1.68
CA LEU A 216 -7.45 10.23 -0.89
C LEU A 216 -7.15 11.68 -1.25
N LEU A 217 -8.16 12.56 -1.18
CA LEU A 217 -7.98 13.99 -1.39
C LEU A 217 -6.94 14.58 -0.42
N TRP A 218 -6.91 14.12 0.84
CA TRP A 218 -5.89 14.51 1.81
C TRP A 218 -4.46 14.16 1.37
N THR A 219 -4.27 12.99 0.75
CA THR A 219 -2.97 12.58 0.23
C THR A 219 -2.55 13.46 -0.94
N ILE A 220 -3.50 13.81 -1.81
CA ILE A 220 -3.29 14.76 -2.92
C ILE A 220 -2.92 16.13 -2.36
N SER A 221 -3.71 16.67 -1.43
CA SER A 221 -3.48 17.98 -0.79
C SER A 221 -2.06 18.10 -0.26
N ASN A 222 -1.58 17.10 0.50
CA ASN A 222 -0.21 17.09 1.01
C ASN A 222 0.86 17.07 -0.10
N SER A 223 0.61 16.35 -1.19
CA SER A 223 1.59 16.26 -2.29
C SER A 223 1.78 17.57 -3.07
N ILE A 224 0.75 18.40 -3.08
CA ILE A 224 0.74 19.69 -3.77
C ILE A 224 0.96 20.89 -2.84
N ASN A 225 1.29 20.65 -1.55
CA ASN A 225 1.35 21.68 -0.50
C ASN A 225 0.05 22.49 -0.44
N GLY A 226 -1.10 21.80 -0.55
CA GLY A 226 -2.41 22.42 -0.57
C GLY A 226 -2.97 22.66 0.84
N THR A 227 -3.80 23.69 0.98
CA THR A 227 -4.52 24.04 2.19
C THR A 227 -6.01 23.86 1.97
N PHE A 228 -6.70 23.18 2.89
CA PHE A 228 -8.16 23.09 2.84
C PHE A 228 -8.81 24.43 3.19
N GLU A 229 -9.68 24.91 2.30
CA GLU A 229 -10.47 26.12 2.50
C GLU A 229 -11.91 25.79 2.97
N TYR A 230 -12.46 24.63 2.55
CA TYR A 230 -13.80 24.16 2.89
C TYR A 230 -13.77 22.66 3.19
N PHE A 231 -14.55 22.22 4.16
CA PHE A 231 -14.86 20.82 4.49
C PHE A 231 -13.62 19.92 4.63
N SER A 232 -12.62 20.34 5.40
CA SER A 232 -11.37 19.60 5.63
C SER A 232 -11.61 18.19 6.21
N GLU A 233 -12.67 17.99 6.97
CA GLU A 233 -13.11 16.70 7.52
C GLU A 233 -13.42 15.68 6.43
N ARG A 234 -13.76 16.13 5.22
CA ARG A 234 -13.96 15.31 4.02
C ARG A 234 -12.68 15.08 3.19
N GLY A 235 -11.54 15.46 3.71
CA GLY A 235 -10.25 15.18 3.07
C GLY A 235 -9.95 13.70 2.82
N PHE A 236 -10.70 12.79 3.45
CA PHE A 236 -10.60 11.35 3.23
C PHE A 236 -11.49 10.81 2.09
N ASN A 237 -12.15 11.69 1.33
CA ASN A 237 -12.84 11.29 0.12
C ASN A 237 -11.88 10.60 -0.85
N LYS A 238 -12.35 9.48 -1.42
CA LYS A 238 -11.68 8.75 -2.51
C LYS A 238 -11.72 9.57 -3.80
N ILE A 239 -10.65 9.55 -4.56
CA ILE A 239 -10.57 10.18 -5.88
C ILE A 239 -10.30 9.11 -6.93
N GLU A 240 -11.24 8.94 -7.88
CA GLU A 240 -11.10 8.03 -9.01
C GLU A 240 -10.57 8.74 -10.25
N ASN A 241 -11.20 9.88 -10.58
CA ASN A 241 -10.89 10.61 -11.80
C ASN A 241 -10.43 12.03 -11.47
N ILE A 242 -9.58 12.58 -12.35
CA ILE A 242 -9.13 13.97 -12.29
C ILE A 242 -9.69 14.68 -13.51
N LEU A 243 -10.46 15.72 -13.25
CA LEU A 243 -11.09 16.55 -14.28
C LEU A 243 -10.33 17.89 -14.34
N PRO A 244 -9.51 18.14 -15.38
CA PRO A 244 -8.97 19.47 -15.61
C PRO A 244 -10.10 20.42 -15.97
N GLY A 245 -10.26 21.51 -15.22
CA GLY A 245 -11.42 22.40 -15.33
C GLY A 245 -11.60 23.15 -16.65
N SER A 246 -10.66 23.02 -17.57
CA SER A 246 -10.78 23.54 -18.95
C SER A 246 -11.62 22.63 -19.87
N VAL A 247 -11.68 21.32 -19.54
CA VAL A 247 -12.45 20.31 -20.29
C VAL A 247 -13.06 19.33 -19.28
N VAL A 248 -14.34 19.51 -19.00
CA VAL A 248 -15.11 18.58 -18.16
C VAL A 248 -15.75 17.52 -19.06
N ASP A 249 -15.29 16.30 -18.96
CA ASP A 249 -15.83 15.16 -19.75
C ASP A 249 -17.14 14.66 -19.12
N PRO A 250 -18.28 14.77 -19.83
CA PRO A 250 -19.57 14.29 -19.34
C PRO A 250 -19.58 12.80 -19.02
N LEU A 251 -18.86 11.98 -19.78
CA LEU A 251 -18.83 10.52 -19.58
C LEU A 251 -18.13 10.14 -18.27
N LEU A 252 -17.11 10.88 -17.85
CA LEU A 252 -16.44 10.64 -16.57
C LEU A 252 -17.34 11.03 -15.40
N LEU A 253 -18.07 12.16 -15.52
CA LEU A 253 -19.02 12.60 -14.50
C LEU A 253 -20.17 11.64 -14.27
N GLN A 254 -20.65 10.99 -15.33
CA GLN A 254 -21.75 10.02 -15.25
C GLN A 254 -21.33 8.68 -14.66
N LYS A 255 -20.05 8.29 -14.82
CA LYS A 255 -19.55 6.97 -14.42
C LYS A 255 -19.17 6.87 -12.95
N SER A 256 -18.82 7.98 -12.32
CA SER A 256 -18.32 8.00 -10.94
C SER A 256 -18.71 9.28 -10.21
N SER A 257 -19.01 9.17 -8.92
CA SER A 257 -19.16 10.31 -8.00
C SER A 257 -17.84 10.75 -7.35
N ASP A 258 -16.73 10.06 -7.66
CA ASP A 258 -15.44 10.26 -7.02
C ASP A 258 -14.48 11.08 -7.89
N ASN A 259 -15.02 12.15 -8.50
CA ASN A 259 -14.24 13.02 -9.39
C ASN A 259 -13.60 14.19 -8.62
N LEU A 260 -12.36 14.51 -8.98
CA LEU A 260 -11.61 15.67 -8.50
C LEU A 260 -11.56 16.73 -9.61
N LEU A 261 -12.17 17.87 -9.38
CA LEU A 261 -12.06 19.02 -10.28
C LEU A 261 -10.79 19.80 -9.95
N VAL A 262 -9.87 19.93 -10.92
CA VAL A 262 -8.65 20.75 -10.81
C VAL A 262 -8.75 21.95 -11.71
N VAL A 263 -8.83 23.15 -11.14
CA VAL A 263 -9.20 24.36 -11.88
C VAL A 263 -8.56 25.60 -11.30
N SER A 264 -8.22 26.59 -12.16
CA SER A 264 -7.79 27.90 -11.68
C SER A 264 -8.97 28.70 -11.10
N SER A 265 -8.69 29.56 -10.13
CA SER A 265 -9.71 30.43 -9.52
C SER A 265 -10.48 31.25 -10.56
N ARG A 266 -9.85 31.63 -11.68
CA ARG A 266 -10.47 32.45 -12.74
C ARG A 266 -11.59 31.77 -13.51
N VAL A 267 -11.50 30.43 -13.66
CA VAL A 267 -12.49 29.65 -14.47
C VAL A 267 -13.34 28.71 -13.62
N LEU A 268 -13.18 28.73 -12.29
CA LEU A 268 -13.93 27.89 -11.35
C LEU A 268 -15.46 28.01 -11.55
N GLY A 269 -15.96 29.24 -11.71
CA GLY A 269 -17.39 29.48 -11.91
C GLY A 269 -17.92 28.80 -13.18
N LYS A 270 -17.18 28.90 -14.29
CA LYS A 270 -17.56 28.23 -15.54
C LYS A 270 -17.53 26.71 -15.38
N ALA A 271 -16.49 26.17 -14.74
CA ALA A 271 -16.37 24.72 -14.53
C ALA A 271 -17.52 24.16 -13.65
N ILE A 272 -17.89 24.86 -12.57
CA ILE A 272 -19.02 24.46 -11.70
C ILE A 272 -20.34 24.51 -12.48
N ASN A 273 -20.59 25.54 -13.30
CA ASN A 273 -21.80 25.62 -14.11
C ASN A 273 -21.88 24.45 -15.11
N THR A 274 -20.77 24.11 -15.77
CA THR A 274 -20.71 22.94 -16.66
C THR A 274 -21.01 21.63 -15.90
N VAL A 275 -20.48 21.47 -14.67
CA VAL A 275 -20.78 20.29 -13.84
C VAL A 275 -22.27 20.24 -13.48
N LYS A 276 -22.90 21.38 -13.14
CA LYS A 276 -24.35 21.47 -12.87
C LYS A 276 -25.17 21.05 -14.07
N GLU A 277 -24.93 21.65 -15.23
CA GLU A 277 -25.64 21.36 -16.50
C GLU A 277 -25.54 19.86 -16.85
N ILE A 278 -24.35 19.27 -16.72
CA ILE A 278 -24.17 17.84 -16.99
C ILE A 278 -24.91 16.99 -15.95
N SER A 279 -24.86 17.37 -14.68
CA SER A 279 -25.54 16.63 -13.61
C SER A 279 -27.06 16.65 -13.79
N GLU A 280 -27.63 17.80 -14.09
CA GLU A 280 -29.05 17.97 -14.36
C GLU A 280 -29.52 17.19 -15.61
N SER A 281 -28.78 17.32 -16.72
CA SER A 281 -29.10 16.59 -17.96
C SER A 281 -28.94 15.06 -17.83
N SER A 282 -28.12 14.61 -16.89
CA SER A 282 -27.89 13.19 -16.64
C SER A 282 -28.74 12.62 -15.49
N GLY A 283 -29.58 13.44 -14.86
CA GLY A 283 -30.46 13.03 -13.76
C GLY A 283 -29.71 12.61 -12.51
N LEU A 284 -28.51 13.18 -12.24
CA LEU A 284 -27.74 12.87 -11.05
C LEU A 284 -28.36 13.57 -9.83
N GLU A 285 -28.79 12.79 -8.83
CA GLU A 285 -29.36 13.32 -7.58
C GLU A 285 -28.31 14.00 -6.68
N LYS A 286 -27.04 13.64 -6.83
CA LYS A 286 -25.92 14.15 -6.02
C LYS A 286 -24.83 14.71 -6.90
N THR A 287 -24.04 15.64 -6.35
CA THR A 287 -22.85 16.13 -7.04
C THR A 287 -21.89 14.99 -7.38
N PRO A 288 -21.36 14.92 -8.63
CA PRO A 288 -20.37 13.93 -9.02
C PRO A 288 -18.95 14.30 -8.53
N LEU A 289 -18.78 15.36 -7.73
CA LEU A 289 -17.49 15.83 -7.23
C LEU A 289 -17.21 15.36 -5.82
N SER A 290 -16.11 14.66 -5.64
CA SER A 290 -15.54 14.31 -4.32
C SER A 290 -14.58 15.36 -3.78
N GLY A 291 -14.18 16.33 -4.62
CA GLY A 291 -13.32 17.45 -4.21
C GLY A 291 -13.03 18.42 -5.33
N ILE A 292 -12.55 19.60 -4.94
CA ILE A 292 -12.08 20.64 -5.86
C ILE A 292 -10.70 21.09 -5.44
N ILE A 293 -9.76 21.17 -6.40
CA ILE A 293 -8.47 21.86 -6.21
C ILE A 293 -8.54 23.18 -6.97
N VAL A 294 -8.41 24.28 -6.24
CA VAL A 294 -8.32 25.63 -6.81
C VAL A 294 -6.87 26.03 -6.89
N THR A 295 -6.39 26.30 -8.11
CA THR A 295 -5.00 26.67 -8.36
C THR A 295 -4.84 28.20 -8.46
N GLY A 296 -3.72 28.71 -7.94
CA GLY A 296 -3.37 30.12 -7.94
C GLY A 296 -4.18 30.96 -6.95
N GLU A 297 -3.94 32.26 -7.00
CA GLU A 297 -4.60 33.27 -6.16
C GLU A 297 -5.97 33.67 -6.72
N GLY A 298 -6.85 34.13 -5.86
CA GLY A 298 -8.17 34.64 -6.21
C GLY A 298 -9.28 34.07 -5.34
N ASN A 299 -10.32 34.88 -5.14
CA ASN A 299 -11.45 34.52 -4.31
C ASN A 299 -12.45 33.64 -5.04
N VAL A 300 -13.02 32.68 -4.30
CA VAL A 300 -14.17 31.90 -4.78
C VAL A 300 -15.40 32.80 -4.80
N SER A 301 -16.10 32.87 -5.95
CA SER A 301 -17.31 33.70 -6.09
C SER A 301 -18.44 33.24 -5.17
N LYS A 302 -19.40 34.15 -4.87
CA LYS A 302 -20.54 33.83 -3.98
C LYS A 302 -21.35 32.63 -4.50
N THR A 303 -21.59 32.56 -5.80
CA THR A 303 -22.32 31.44 -6.43
C THR A 303 -21.58 30.12 -6.33
N CYS A 304 -20.24 30.13 -6.49
CA CYS A 304 -19.42 28.93 -6.30
C CYS A 304 -19.44 28.48 -4.84
N LYS A 305 -19.33 29.42 -3.87
CA LYS A 305 -19.41 29.11 -2.44
C LYS A 305 -20.74 28.43 -2.10
N GLN A 306 -21.84 28.97 -2.58
CA GLN A 306 -23.17 28.38 -2.36
C GLN A 306 -23.22 26.92 -2.85
N TYR A 307 -22.76 26.63 -4.05
CA TYR A 307 -22.71 25.24 -4.57
C TYR A 307 -21.82 24.33 -3.72
N ILE A 308 -20.64 24.81 -3.31
CA ILE A 308 -19.69 24.07 -2.46
C ILE A 308 -20.34 23.73 -1.12
N GLU A 309 -21.03 24.70 -0.51
CA GLU A 309 -21.69 24.54 0.79
C GLU A 309 -22.94 23.64 0.70
N GLU A 310 -23.79 23.79 -0.31
CA GLU A 310 -24.97 22.94 -0.56
C GLU A 310 -24.62 21.46 -0.71
N HIS A 311 -23.50 21.18 -1.36
CA HIS A 311 -23.06 19.81 -1.62
C HIS A 311 -21.96 19.33 -0.67
N ASN A 312 -21.53 20.16 0.29
CA ASN A 312 -20.43 19.88 1.23
C ASN A 312 -19.15 19.39 0.52
N ILE A 313 -18.71 20.09 -0.54
CA ILE A 313 -17.56 19.69 -1.35
C ILE A 313 -16.26 20.19 -0.71
N PRO A 314 -15.29 19.33 -0.36
CA PRO A 314 -14.00 19.77 0.14
C PRO A 314 -13.21 20.52 -0.94
N VAL A 315 -12.69 21.68 -0.57
CA VAL A 315 -11.90 22.53 -1.47
C VAL A 315 -10.49 22.70 -0.92
N VAL A 316 -9.52 22.43 -1.77
CA VAL A 316 -8.10 22.58 -1.48
C VAL A 316 -7.53 23.68 -2.37
N ARG A 317 -6.81 24.64 -1.78
CA ARG A 317 -6.07 25.65 -2.51
C ARG A 317 -4.58 25.31 -2.59
N THR A 318 -3.97 25.59 -3.75
CA THR A 318 -2.52 25.48 -3.95
C THR A 318 -2.01 26.61 -4.85
N MET A 319 -0.75 26.96 -4.66
CA MET A 319 -0.05 27.96 -5.51
C MET A 319 0.48 27.35 -6.82
N LEU A 320 0.45 26.02 -6.96
CA LEU A 320 0.80 25.37 -8.21
C LEU A 320 -0.25 25.71 -9.28
N ASP A 321 0.17 25.70 -10.54
CA ASP A 321 -0.75 25.76 -11.66
C ASP A 321 -1.46 24.40 -11.89
N THR A 322 -2.49 24.37 -12.72
CA THR A 322 -3.27 23.16 -13.01
C THR A 322 -2.39 22.02 -13.54
N TYR A 323 -1.44 22.33 -14.41
CA TYR A 323 -0.52 21.32 -14.96
C TYR A 323 0.39 20.74 -13.89
N GLY A 324 0.99 21.58 -13.06
CA GLY A 324 1.83 21.16 -11.94
C GLY A 324 1.08 20.27 -10.95
N VAL A 325 -0.19 20.56 -10.67
CA VAL A 325 -1.04 19.72 -9.83
C VAL A 325 -1.22 18.33 -10.46
N VAL A 326 -1.60 18.27 -11.74
CA VAL A 326 -1.82 16.98 -12.44
C VAL A 326 -0.55 16.14 -12.47
N ILE A 327 0.61 16.75 -12.76
CA ILE A 327 1.91 16.07 -12.73
C ILE A 327 2.25 15.54 -11.32
N LYS A 328 1.97 16.31 -10.28
CA LYS A 328 2.18 15.84 -8.90
C LYS A 328 1.30 14.66 -8.56
N ILE A 329 0.03 14.69 -8.95
CA ILE A 329 -0.92 13.60 -8.70
C ILE A 329 -0.52 12.34 -9.49
N SER A 330 -0.09 12.45 -10.74
CA SER A 330 0.31 11.31 -11.57
C SER A 330 1.55 10.56 -11.02
N LYS A 331 2.36 11.23 -10.20
CA LYS A 331 3.54 10.65 -9.53
C LYS A 331 3.26 10.22 -8.09
N LEU A 332 2.00 10.32 -7.65
CA LEU A 332 1.64 10.06 -6.27
C LEU A 332 1.73 8.57 -5.95
N GLU A 333 2.54 8.24 -4.95
CA GLU A 333 2.57 6.89 -4.40
C GLU A 333 1.40 6.68 -3.45
N VAL A 334 0.47 5.85 -3.87
CA VAL A 334 -0.72 5.54 -3.08
C VAL A 334 -0.52 4.25 -2.27
N LYS A 335 -0.88 4.27 -0.98
CA LYS A 335 -0.78 3.13 -0.08
C LYS A 335 -2.14 2.72 0.46
N ILE A 336 -2.22 1.46 0.86
CA ILE A 336 -3.31 0.98 1.71
C ILE A 336 -3.03 1.48 3.12
N ILE A 337 -3.99 2.13 3.73
CA ILE A 337 -3.92 2.61 5.12
C ILE A 337 -5.24 2.32 5.83
N ARG A 338 -5.25 2.41 7.16
CA ARG A 338 -6.45 2.23 8.00
C ARG A 338 -7.68 3.01 7.51
N ARG A 339 -7.46 4.21 6.94
CA ARG A 339 -8.53 5.08 6.42
C ARG A 339 -8.98 4.77 4.99
N THR A 340 -8.52 3.65 4.40
CA THR A 340 -8.94 3.18 3.08
C THR A 340 -9.59 1.78 3.17
N PRO A 341 -10.75 1.63 3.86
CA PRO A 341 -11.37 0.32 4.08
C PRO A 341 -11.71 -0.41 2.79
N TRP A 342 -12.11 0.32 1.74
CA TRP A 342 -12.36 -0.27 0.42
C TRP A 342 -11.13 -0.95 -0.18
N LYS A 343 -9.91 -0.37 0.03
CA LYS A 343 -8.66 -0.98 -0.43
C LYS A 343 -8.31 -2.21 0.37
N ILE A 344 -8.56 -2.18 1.67
CA ILE A 344 -8.34 -3.34 2.54
C ILE A 344 -9.22 -4.50 2.07
N SER A 345 -10.53 -4.25 1.88
CA SER A 345 -11.47 -5.25 1.39
C SER A 345 -11.07 -5.77 0.01
N LYS A 346 -10.70 -4.86 -0.92
CA LYS A 346 -10.28 -5.26 -2.26
C LYS A 346 -8.96 -6.04 -2.28
N ALA A 347 -7.99 -5.66 -1.45
CA ALA A 347 -6.74 -6.40 -1.30
C ALA A 347 -6.99 -7.83 -0.80
N ILE A 348 -7.86 -7.99 0.19
CA ILE A 348 -8.23 -9.29 0.73
C ILE A 348 -8.93 -10.14 -0.33
N GLU A 349 -9.92 -9.60 -1.01
CA GLU A 349 -10.66 -10.26 -2.09
C GLU A 349 -9.71 -10.76 -3.17
N ILE A 350 -8.95 -9.84 -3.80
CA ILE A 350 -8.12 -10.15 -4.97
C ILE A 350 -7.01 -11.17 -4.65
N ILE A 351 -6.46 -11.14 -3.44
CA ILE A 351 -5.47 -12.13 -3.02
C ILE A 351 -6.12 -13.49 -2.74
N ASN A 352 -7.23 -13.54 -2.01
CA ASN A 352 -7.86 -14.82 -1.70
C ASN A 352 -8.43 -15.52 -2.95
N ASP A 353 -8.81 -14.76 -3.98
CA ASP A 353 -9.32 -15.31 -5.24
C ASP A 353 -8.20 -15.83 -6.17
N ASN A 354 -6.96 -15.31 -6.04
CA ASN A 354 -5.88 -15.56 -6.99
C ASN A 354 -4.64 -16.22 -6.38
N VAL A 355 -4.60 -16.45 -5.06
CA VAL A 355 -3.44 -17.05 -4.37
C VAL A 355 -3.85 -18.29 -3.60
N ASP A 356 -3.10 -19.36 -3.77
CA ASP A 356 -3.35 -20.65 -3.07
C ASP A 356 -2.86 -20.57 -1.60
N ILE A 357 -3.72 -20.00 -0.75
CA ILE A 357 -3.48 -19.91 0.70
C ILE A 357 -3.42 -21.29 1.35
N LYS A 358 -4.14 -22.28 0.84
CA LYS A 358 -4.12 -23.65 1.39
C LYS A 358 -2.76 -24.31 1.18
N GLU A 359 -2.22 -24.20 -0.03
CA GLU A 359 -0.88 -24.69 -0.34
C GLU A 359 0.19 -23.97 0.49
N MET A 360 0.07 -22.65 0.66
CA MET A 360 0.95 -21.89 1.54
C MET A 360 0.96 -22.42 2.97
N ILE A 361 -0.22 -22.67 3.55
CA ILE A 361 -0.35 -23.25 4.89
C ILE A 361 0.28 -24.66 4.95
N ARG A 362 0.12 -25.45 3.90
CA ARG A 362 0.76 -26.77 3.80
C ARG A 362 2.28 -26.67 3.86
N LEU A 363 2.86 -25.77 3.05
CA LEU A 363 4.31 -25.53 3.01
C LEU A 363 4.89 -24.98 4.31
N LEU A 364 4.09 -24.32 5.14
CA LEU A 364 4.50 -23.83 6.46
C LEU A 364 4.43 -24.90 7.57
N ARG A 365 3.88 -26.08 7.26
CA ARG A 365 3.85 -27.23 8.18
C ARG A 365 5.08 -28.14 8.02
N GLU A 366 5.73 -28.04 6.87
CA GLU A 366 6.96 -28.74 6.51
C GLU A 366 8.20 -27.95 7.01
#